data_1efe3d7191e9850b898a6e33fa344eda
#
_entry.id   1efe3d7191e9850b898a6e33fa344eda
#
_cell.length_a   1.000
_cell.length_b   1.000
_cell.length_c   1.000
_cell.angle_alpha   90.00
_cell.angle_beta   90.00
_cell.angle_gamma   90.00
#
_symmetry.space_group_name_H-M   'P 1'
#
loop_
_entity.id
_entity.type
_entity.pdbx_description
1 polymer ?
#
loop_
_entity_poly.entity_id
_entity_poly.type
_entity_poly.pdbx_seq_one_letter_code
_entity_poly.pdbx_strand_id
1 'polypeptide(L)'
;MTTIFEDNNLCVFLKEINEKSEVWLIVKNHSTPLNYFDSICRDFPRIKISNFISLKKAFDEPNVSVCIGEYKPKYLVSASKDEMLAYIDINMTQSEIESCNINIIKTEIIEALNEAGINEGIDLDEISEDMESFARLTVAKGIEPVSGKDAKITYFQLSEKKPTIKSDGKVDNYEMNLIDKIERGGWLGEKTLPTLGQPGKTVFGKTVIAKPGRDYMLKFDAKSVDEVFEEGKI
;
A
#
# COMPACT_ATOMS: atom_id res chain seq x y z
N MET A 1 -14.84 33.58 3.35
CA MET A 1 -14.02 34.08 4.46
C MET A 1 -14.71 33.69 5.75
N THR A 2 -14.06 32.86 6.58
CA THR A 2 -14.64 32.31 7.82
C THR A 2 -13.73 32.67 8.99
N THR A 3 -14.23 33.38 9.99
CA THR A 3 -13.44 33.73 11.19
C THR A 3 -13.36 32.51 12.10
N ILE A 4 -12.13 32.12 12.50
CA ILE A 4 -11.88 31.03 13.44
C ILE A 4 -11.82 31.59 14.87
N PHE A 5 -11.09 32.70 15.05
CA PHE A 5 -10.90 33.33 16.33
C PHE A 5 -10.83 34.84 16.16
N GLU A 6 -11.45 35.59 17.06
CA GLU A 6 -11.39 37.05 17.07
C GLU A 6 -11.55 37.57 18.49
N ASP A 7 -10.65 38.47 18.88
CA ASP A 7 -10.71 39.24 20.12
C ASP A 7 -10.21 40.67 19.92
N ASN A 8 -9.93 41.37 21.03
CA ASN A 8 -9.38 42.73 20.98
C ASN A 8 -7.92 42.81 20.51
N ASN A 9 -7.20 41.70 20.55
CA ASN A 9 -5.76 41.66 20.26
C ASN A 9 -5.46 41.24 18.83
N LEU A 10 -6.21 40.22 18.32
CA LEU A 10 -5.98 39.70 16.96
C LEU A 10 -7.24 39.03 16.39
N CYS A 11 -7.20 38.77 15.08
CA CYS A 11 -8.22 38.06 14.37
C CYS A 11 -7.55 36.99 13.46
N VAL A 12 -8.00 35.75 13.56
CA VAL A 12 -7.59 34.62 12.70
C VAL A 12 -8.78 34.20 11.86
N PHE A 13 -8.61 34.16 10.55
CA PHE A 13 -9.66 33.78 9.63
C PHE A 13 -9.16 32.97 8.45
N LEU A 14 -10.08 32.24 7.82
CA LEU A 14 -9.82 31.41 6.65
C LEU A 14 -10.23 32.13 5.37
N LYS A 15 -9.41 31.98 4.33
CA LYS A 15 -9.77 32.25 2.95
C LYS A 15 -9.60 30.98 2.11
N GLU A 16 -10.60 30.63 1.37
CA GLU A 16 -10.49 29.53 0.41
C GLU A 16 -9.93 30.06 -0.91
N ILE A 17 -8.77 29.55 -1.28
CA ILE A 17 -8.07 29.89 -2.52
C ILE A 17 -7.60 28.59 -3.16
N ASN A 18 -8.04 28.33 -4.41
CA ASN A 18 -7.67 27.14 -5.17
C ASN A 18 -7.85 25.83 -4.39
N GLU A 19 -9.05 25.64 -3.80
CA GLU A 19 -9.42 24.45 -3.00
C GLU A 19 -8.60 24.24 -1.72
N LYS A 20 -7.81 25.24 -1.32
CA LYS A 20 -7.06 25.23 -0.05
C LYS A 20 -7.59 26.31 0.88
N SER A 21 -7.72 25.94 2.14
CA SER A 21 -8.08 26.88 3.21
C SER A 21 -6.80 27.53 3.74
N GLU A 22 -6.53 28.77 3.34
CA GLU A 22 -5.41 29.55 3.85
C GLU A 22 -5.77 30.20 5.19
N VAL A 23 -4.79 30.21 6.13
CA VAL A 23 -4.93 30.89 7.44
C VAL A 23 -4.36 32.29 7.32
N TRP A 24 -5.19 33.28 7.62
CA TRP A 24 -4.86 34.68 7.63
C TRP A 24 -4.92 35.25 9.03
N LEU A 25 -3.98 36.13 9.36
CA LEU A 25 -3.84 36.77 10.66
C LEU A 25 -3.89 38.30 10.51
N ILE A 26 -4.60 38.95 11.42
CA ILE A 26 -4.54 40.39 11.67
C ILE A 26 -4.24 40.59 13.15
N VAL A 27 -3.13 41.21 13.50
CA VAL A 27 -2.84 41.67 14.84
C VAL A 27 -3.42 43.08 15.00
N LYS A 28 -4.32 43.27 15.93
CA LYS A 28 -5.03 44.57 16.17
C LYS A 28 -4.26 45.45 17.16
N ASN A 29 -3.67 44.83 18.16
CA ASN A 29 -2.99 45.54 19.25
C ASN A 29 -1.48 45.34 19.17
N HIS A 30 -0.71 46.41 19.07
CA HIS A 30 0.76 46.41 18.97
C HIS A 30 1.45 45.78 20.18
N SER A 31 0.78 45.75 21.35
CA SER A 31 1.34 45.16 22.56
C SER A 31 1.10 43.65 22.67
N THR A 32 0.46 43.00 21.66
CA THR A 32 0.17 41.58 21.71
C THR A 32 1.47 40.80 21.53
N PRO A 33 1.87 39.96 22.48
CA PRO A 33 3.09 39.19 22.35
C PRO A 33 2.87 37.95 21.47
N LEU A 34 3.92 37.49 20.81
CA LEU A 34 3.85 36.32 19.90
C LEU A 34 3.37 35.05 20.60
N ASN A 35 3.73 34.85 21.87
CA ASN A 35 3.28 33.70 22.67
C ASN A 35 1.76 33.67 22.91
N TYR A 36 1.06 34.78 22.73
CA TYR A 36 -0.39 34.80 22.75
C TYR A 36 -0.99 34.00 21.56
N PHE A 37 -0.37 34.09 20.40
CA PHE A 37 -0.75 33.31 19.23
C PHE A 37 -0.50 31.81 19.43
N ASP A 38 0.51 31.41 20.21
CA ASP A 38 0.78 30.01 20.53
C ASP A 38 -0.40 29.38 21.31
N SER A 39 -1.11 30.15 22.14
CA SER A 39 -2.29 29.66 22.85
C SER A 39 -3.42 29.37 21.87
N ILE A 40 -3.61 30.21 20.86
CA ILE A 40 -4.61 30.04 19.81
C ILE A 40 -4.30 28.81 18.97
N CYS A 41 -3.02 28.59 18.62
CA CYS A 41 -2.63 27.38 17.90
C CYS A 41 -2.87 26.10 18.69
N ARG A 42 -2.85 26.13 20.03
CA ARG A 42 -3.24 24.98 20.87
C ARG A 42 -4.74 24.71 20.84
N ASP A 43 -5.55 25.78 20.84
CA ASP A 43 -7.00 25.67 20.78
C ASP A 43 -7.48 25.29 19.34
N PHE A 44 -6.71 25.68 18.32
CA PHE A 44 -6.97 25.39 16.91
C PHE A 44 -5.81 24.64 16.24
N PRO A 45 -5.57 23.38 16.61
CA PRO A 45 -4.38 22.62 16.21
C PRO A 45 -4.35 22.26 14.71
N ARG A 46 -5.44 22.50 13.97
CA ARG A 46 -5.46 22.39 12.50
C ARG A 46 -4.75 23.55 11.78
N ILE A 47 -4.36 24.61 12.50
CA ILE A 47 -3.56 25.70 11.96
C ILE A 47 -2.13 25.18 11.72
N LYS A 48 -1.68 25.13 10.46
CA LYS A 48 -0.34 24.78 10.06
C LYS A 48 0.38 26.05 9.58
N ILE A 49 1.31 26.56 10.38
CA ILE A 49 2.13 27.71 10.00
C ILE A 49 3.15 27.26 8.94
N SER A 50 3.14 27.88 7.78
CA SER A 50 4.11 27.64 6.69
C SER A 50 4.95 28.88 6.38
N ASN A 51 4.52 30.07 6.80
CA ASN A 51 5.18 31.33 6.55
C ASN A 51 5.46 32.10 7.85
N PHE A 52 6.58 31.75 8.50
CA PHE A 52 7.02 32.40 9.74
C PHE A 52 7.44 33.87 9.54
N ILE A 53 7.90 34.25 8.33
CA ILE A 53 8.25 35.64 8.02
C ILE A 53 6.99 36.50 8.03
N SER A 54 5.92 36.05 7.39
CA SER A 54 4.62 36.74 7.39
C SER A 54 4.02 36.77 8.78
N LEU A 55 4.15 35.69 9.56
CA LEU A 55 3.70 35.67 10.96
C LEU A 55 4.39 36.79 11.76
N LYS A 56 5.72 36.87 11.70
CA LYS A 56 6.48 37.91 12.38
C LYS A 56 6.07 39.33 11.92
N LYS A 57 5.92 39.51 10.60
CA LYS A 57 5.46 40.76 10.01
C LYS A 57 4.09 41.21 10.55
N ALA A 58 3.15 40.29 10.79
CA ALA A 58 1.85 40.60 11.37
C ALA A 58 1.95 41.27 12.75
N PHE A 59 2.94 40.88 13.56
CA PHE A 59 3.18 41.46 14.88
C PHE A 59 3.98 42.76 14.82
N ASP A 60 4.85 42.93 13.83
CA ASP A 60 5.63 44.14 13.61
C ASP A 60 4.78 45.28 13.00
N GLU A 61 3.80 44.92 12.13
CA GLU A 61 2.92 45.84 11.40
C GLU A 61 1.44 45.56 11.73
N PRO A 62 0.88 46.03 12.84
CA PRO A 62 -0.50 45.76 13.23
C PRO A 62 -1.51 46.32 12.23
N ASN A 63 -2.72 45.72 12.21
CA ASN A 63 -3.82 46.02 11.31
C ASN A 63 -3.56 45.66 9.82
N VAL A 64 -2.49 44.91 9.54
CA VAL A 64 -2.21 44.35 8.21
C VAL A 64 -2.65 42.88 8.19
N SER A 65 -3.40 42.51 7.15
CA SER A 65 -3.83 41.11 6.93
C SER A 65 -2.72 40.36 6.20
N VAL A 66 -2.21 39.28 6.79
CA VAL A 66 -1.16 38.44 6.21
C VAL A 66 -1.53 36.96 6.20
N CYS A 67 -1.17 36.26 5.14
CA CYS A 67 -1.28 34.80 5.08
C CYS A 67 -0.11 34.18 5.85
N ILE A 68 -0.41 33.37 6.87
CA ILE A 68 0.58 32.72 7.75
C ILE A 68 0.72 31.23 7.51
N GLY A 69 -0.23 30.60 6.81
CA GLY A 69 -0.19 29.18 6.58
C GLY A 69 -1.47 28.59 6.01
N GLU A 70 -1.67 27.32 6.27
CA GLU A 70 -2.80 26.52 5.80
C GLU A 70 -3.62 25.97 6.97
N TYR A 71 -4.92 25.82 6.80
CA TYR A 71 -5.79 25.12 7.72
C TYR A 71 -6.01 23.70 7.22
N LYS A 72 -5.57 22.72 8.02
CA LYS A 72 -5.71 21.31 7.63
C LYS A 72 -7.18 20.92 7.58
N PRO A 73 -7.61 20.18 6.55
CA PRO A 73 -8.96 19.61 6.52
C PRO A 73 -9.12 18.60 7.67
N LYS A 74 -10.37 18.35 8.07
CA LYS A 74 -10.70 17.37 9.12
C LYS A 74 -10.16 15.99 8.79
N TYR A 75 -10.26 15.59 7.52
CA TYR A 75 -9.76 14.35 6.97
C TYR A 75 -8.84 14.65 5.76
N LEU A 76 -7.67 14.07 5.76
CA LEU A 76 -6.75 14.16 4.62
C LEU A 76 -6.42 12.76 4.14
N VAL A 77 -6.92 12.41 2.96
CA VAL A 77 -6.69 11.12 2.33
C VAL A 77 -5.38 11.16 1.53
N SER A 78 -4.60 10.10 1.62
CA SER A 78 -3.40 9.90 0.83
C SER A 78 -3.23 8.42 0.47
N ALA A 79 -2.52 8.12 -0.63
CA ALA A 79 -2.22 6.76 -1.03
C ALA A 79 -0.71 6.53 -1.11
N SER A 80 -0.30 5.28 -0.99
CA SER A 80 1.08 4.86 -1.23
C SER A 80 1.45 5.03 -2.71
N LYS A 81 2.75 5.11 -3.02
CA LYS A 81 3.23 5.31 -4.40
C LYS A 81 2.84 4.18 -5.35
N ASP A 82 2.69 2.97 -4.83
CA ASP A 82 2.26 1.78 -5.56
C ASP A 82 0.73 1.62 -5.61
N GLU A 83 0.00 2.57 -5.00
CA GLU A 83 -1.46 2.56 -4.91
C GLU A 83 -2.04 1.32 -4.20
N MET A 84 -1.22 0.61 -3.39
CA MET A 84 -1.66 -0.60 -2.68
C MET A 84 -2.20 -0.33 -1.28
N LEU A 85 -1.90 0.84 -0.71
CA LEU A 85 -2.40 1.26 0.60
C LEU A 85 -2.99 2.66 0.51
N ALA A 86 -4.07 2.90 1.25
CA ALA A 86 -4.60 4.23 1.47
C ALA A 86 -4.59 4.57 2.95
N TYR A 87 -4.23 5.79 3.23
CA TYR A 87 -4.15 6.35 4.57
C TYR A 87 -5.10 7.53 4.72
N ILE A 88 -5.57 7.71 5.94
CA ILE A 88 -6.29 8.91 6.34
C ILE A 88 -5.58 9.56 7.52
N ASP A 89 -5.30 10.86 7.41
CA ASP A 89 -4.88 11.68 8.54
C ASP A 89 -6.14 12.32 9.12
N ILE A 90 -6.51 11.96 10.35
CA ILE A 90 -7.66 12.48 11.09
C ILE A 90 -7.17 13.67 11.90
N ASN A 91 -7.45 14.90 11.45
CA ASN A 91 -7.02 16.12 12.10
C ASN A 91 -8.10 16.62 13.10
N MET A 92 -8.49 15.77 14.03
CA MET A 92 -9.46 16.06 15.09
C MET A 92 -8.79 16.10 16.45
N THR A 93 -9.28 16.98 17.32
CA THR A 93 -8.92 17.00 18.75
C THR A 93 -9.62 15.87 19.49
N GLN A 94 -9.11 15.48 20.67
CA GLN A 94 -9.74 14.45 21.48
C GLN A 94 -11.18 14.81 21.85
N SER A 95 -11.45 16.08 22.19
CA SER A 95 -12.80 16.56 22.49
C SER A 95 -13.76 16.50 21.29
N GLU A 96 -13.27 16.73 20.06
CA GLU A 96 -14.06 16.56 18.84
C GLU A 96 -14.40 15.08 18.60
N ILE A 97 -13.45 14.17 18.84
CA ILE A 97 -13.66 12.73 18.71
C ILE A 97 -14.72 12.26 19.72
N GLU A 98 -14.55 12.58 20.99
CA GLU A 98 -15.47 12.19 22.08
C GLU A 98 -16.89 12.78 21.92
N SER A 99 -17.01 13.96 21.31
CA SER A 99 -18.30 14.61 21.07
C SER A 99 -19.01 14.12 19.81
N CYS A 100 -18.30 13.46 18.88
CA CYS A 100 -18.85 12.96 17.64
C CYS A 100 -19.27 11.48 17.78
N ASN A 101 -20.36 11.09 17.09
CA ASN A 101 -20.71 9.69 16.95
C ASN A 101 -19.74 9.03 15.95
N ILE A 102 -19.13 7.91 16.36
CA ILE A 102 -18.16 7.17 15.54
C ILE A 102 -18.73 6.78 14.17
N ASN A 103 -20.01 6.49 14.07
CA ASN A 103 -20.65 6.15 12.79
C ASN A 103 -20.70 7.37 11.84
N ILE A 104 -20.81 8.58 12.36
CA ILE A 104 -20.74 9.81 11.56
C ILE A 104 -19.33 9.98 11.04
N ILE A 105 -18.31 9.80 11.90
CA ILE A 105 -16.90 9.85 11.50
C ILE A 105 -16.61 8.85 10.38
N LYS A 106 -17.07 7.59 10.53
CA LYS A 106 -16.90 6.55 9.50
C LYS A 106 -17.57 6.94 8.17
N THR A 107 -18.76 7.54 8.23
CA THR A 107 -19.48 7.99 7.03
C THR A 107 -18.73 9.12 6.32
N GLU A 108 -18.29 10.13 7.06
CA GLU A 108 -17.50 11.25 6.51
C GLU A 108 -16.17 10.77 5.91
N ILE A 109 -15.54 9.75 6.52
CA ILE A 109 -14.32 9.12 5.99
C ILE A 109 -14.60 8.38 4.69
N ILE A 110 -15.70 7.63 4.59
CA ILE A 110 -16.10 6.94 3.36
C ILE A 110 -16.35 7.97 2.24
N GLU A 111 -17.00 9.09 2.54
CA GLU A 111 -17.21 10.16 1.58
C GLU A 111 -15.87 10.73 1.09
N ALA A 112 -14.94 11.03 2.00
CA ALA A 112 -13.61 11.53 1.65
C ALA A 112 -12.79 10.51 0.82
N LEU A 113 -12.91 9.22 1.09
CA LEU A 113 -12.28 8.16 0.30
C LEU A 113 -12.87 8.08 -1.11
N ASN A 114 -14.20 8.15 -1.23
CA ASN A 114 -14.88 8.14 -2.51
C ASN A 114 -14.51 9.38 -3.36
N GLU A 115 -14.44 10.57 -2.76
CA GLU A 115 -13.99 11.80 -3.42
C GLU A 115 -12.54 11.67 -3.90
N ALA A 116 -11.68 10.98 -3.16
CA ALA A 116 -10.31 10.67 -3.56
C ALA A 116 -10.22 9.54 -4.61
N GLY A 117 -11.35 8.89 -4.97
CA GLY A 117 -11.41 7.79 -5.93
C GLY A 117 -10.99 6.43 -5.37
N ILE A 118 -10.90 6.29 -4.05
CA ILE A 118 -10.55 5.03 -3.37
C ILE A 118 -11.85 4.27 -3.11
N ASN A 119 -11.99 3.10 -3.74
CA ASN A 119 -13.22 2.31 -3.76
C ASN A 119 -13.02 0.81 -3.56
N GLU A 120 -11.76 0.34 -3.43
CA GLU A 120 -11.44 -1.07 -3.27
C GLU A 120 -10.70 -1.31 -1.94
N GLY A 121 -11.04 -2.39 -1.26
CA GLY A 121 -10.35 -2.86 -0.06
C GLY A 121 -10.45 -1.95 1.15
N ILE A 122 -11.53 -1.15 1.26
CA ILE A 122 -11.77 -0.24 2.39
C ILE A 122 -12.00 -1.07 3.64
N ASP A 123 -11.27 -0.74 4.70
CA ASP A 123 -11.34 -1.30 6.03
C ASP A 123 -11.28 -0.17 7.06
N LEU A 124 -12.32 -0.06 7.89
CA LEU A 124 -12.47 0.97 8.91
C LEU A 124 -12.46 0.40 10.33
N ASP A 125 -11.91 -0.78 10.51
CA ASP A 125 -11.89 -1.46 11.83
C ASP A 125 -11.00 -0.70 12.84
N GLU A 126 -9.92 -0.04 12.37
CA GLU A 126 -9.05 0.79 13.21
C GLU A 126 -9.73 2.09 13.68
N ILE A 127 -10.87 2.48 13.08
CA ILE A 127 -11.62 3.67 13.48
C ILE A 127 -12.58 3.31 14.61
N SER A 128 -12.17 3.64 15.81
CA SER A 128 -12.87 3.36 17.07
C SER A 128 -12.95 4.60 17.95
N GLU A 129 -13.74 4.51 19.02
CA GLU A 129 -13.85 5.59 20.02
C GLU A 129 -12.54 5.83 20.77
N ASP A 130 -11.66 4.82 20.82
CA ASP A 130 -10.34 4.87 21.48
C ASP A 130 -9.22 5.44 20.59
N MET A 131 -9.54 5.91 19.37
CA MET A 131 -8.52 6.44 18.46
C MET A 131 -7.91 7.72 19.03
N GLU A 132 -6.61 7.89 18.80
CA GLU A 132 -5.88 9.08 19.23
C GLU A 132 -6.21 10.30 18.36
N SER A 133 -6.13 11.49 18.96
CA SER A 133 -6.19 12.74 18.22
C SER A 133 -5.04 12.86 17.23
N PHE A 134 -5.29 13.42 16.05
CA PHE A 134 -4.30 13.56 14.96
C PHE A 134 -3.68 12.25 14.50
N ALA A 135 -4.45 11.16 14.54
CA ALA A 135 -4.02 9.85 14.11
C ALA A 135 -3.90 9.77 12.59
N ARG A 136 -2.94 8.93 12.14
CA ARG A 136 -2.84 8.47 10.76
C ARG A 136 -3.14 6.99 10.73
N LEU A 137 -4.21 6.61 10.04
CA LEU A 137 -4.70 5.23 9.99
C LEU A 137 -4.66 4.69 8.56
N THR A 138 -4.48 3.38 8.43
CA THR A 138 -4.61 2.69 7.14
C THR A 138 -6.09 2.34 6.95
N VAL A 139 -6.71 2.84 5.89
CA VAL A 139 -8.16 2.72 5.66
C VAL A 139 -8.54 1.96 4.41
N ALA A 140 -7.56 1.61 3.56
CA ALA A 140 -7.80 0.68 2.47
C ALA A 140 -6.52 -0.07 2.09
N LYS A 141 -6.70 -1.31 1.64
CA LYS A 141 -5.63 -2.19 1.19
C LYS A 141 -6.00 -2.87 -0.11
N GLY A 142 -5.16 -2.70 -1.13
CA GLY A 142 -5.28 -3.38 -2.41
C GLY A 142 -5.02 -4.88 -2.30
N ILE A 143 -5.33 -5.59 -3.36
CA ILE A 143 -5.07 -7.03 -3.49
C ILE A 143 -3.76 -7.21 -4.25
N GLU A 144 -2.77 -7.82 -3.60
CA GLU A 144 -1.49 -8.11 -4.25
C GLU A 144 -1.64 -9.16 -5.34
N PRO A 145 -0.95 -9.01 -6.49
CA PRO A 145 -0.94 -10.03 -7.53
C PRO A 145 -0.17 -11.27 -7.06
N VAL A 146 -0.72 -12.45 -7.36
CA VAL A 146 -0.05 -13.73 -7.09
C VAL A 146 0.67 -14.18 -8.35
N SER A 147 2.01 -14.28 -8.28
CA SER A 147 2.81 -14.75 -9.41
C SER A 147 2.44 -16.17 -9.82
N GLY A 148 2.52 -16.42 -11.12
CA GLY A 148 2.36 -17.76 -11.69
C GLY A 148 3.47 -18.71 -11.23
N LYS A 149 3.16 -20.00 -11.23
CA LYS A 149 4.13 -21.06 -10.95
C LYS A 149 4.93 -21.36 -12.22
N ASP A 150 6.23 -21.54 -12.07
CA ASP A 150 7.10 -21.97 -13.17
C ASP A 150 6.76 -23.38 -13.62
N ALA A 151 7.05 -23.68 -14.88
CA ALA A 151 6.98 -25.04 -15.38
C ALA A 151 7.91 -25.96 -14.55
N LYS A 152 7.46 -27.19 -14.32
CA LYS A 152 8.25 -28.20 -13.62
C LYS A 152 8.47 -29.38 -14.55
N ILE A 153 9.73 -29.79 -14.71
CA ILE A 153 10.10 -30.96 -15.50
C ILE A 153 10.57 -32.05 -14.55
N THR A 154 10.01 -33.23 -14.67
CA THR A 154 10.39 -34.44 -13.94
C THR A 154 10.82 -35.48 -14.96
N TYR A 155 12.02 -35.99 -14.84
CA TYR A 155 12.54 -37.01 -15.73
C TYR A 155 12.53 -38.38 -15.06
N PHE A 156 12.50 -39.41 -15.87
CA PHE A 156 12.77 -40.78 -15.42
C PHE A 156 14.13 -40.83 -14.69
N GLN A 157 14.12 -41.41 -13.50
CA GLN A 157 15.35 -41.57 -12.73
C GLN A 157 16.10 -42.81 -13.23
N LEU A 158 17.31 -42.59 -13.74
CA LEU A 158 18.21 -43.67 -14.08
C LEU A 158 18.63 -44.42 -12.82
N SER A 159 18.78 -45.76 -12.92
CA SER A 159 19.23 -46.57 -11.79
C SER A 159 20.66 -46.15 -11.36
N GLU A 160 20.91 -46.12 -10.05
CA GLU A 160 22.26 -45.87 -9.54
C GLU A 160 23.17 -47.06 -9.98
N LYS A 161 24.17 -46.75 -10.81
CA LYS A 161 25.16 -47.74 -11.26
C LYS A 161 26.19 -47.97 -10.15
N LYS A 162 25.82 -48.79 -9.16
CA LYS A 162 26.76 -49.22 -8.12
C LYS A 162 27.27 -50.63 -8.41
N PRO A 163 28.59 -50.89 -8.37
CA PRO A 163 29.13 -52.22 -8.51
C PRO A 163 28.66 -53.06 -7.30
N THR A 164 28.13 -54.27 -7.60
CA THR A 164 27.75 -55.22 -6.56
C THR A 164 28.99 -55.96 -6.10
N ILE A 165 29.25 -55.96 -4.79
CA ILE A 165 30.38 -56.72 -4.22
C ILE A 165 29.87 -58.12 -3.90
N LYS A 166 30.43 -59.16 -4.53
CA LYS A 166 30.12 -60.53 -4.24
C LYS A 166 30.67 -60.94 -2.85
N SER A 167 30.10 -62.00 -2.30
CA SER A 167 30.50 -62.56 -0.99
C SER A 167 32.00 -62.97 -0.87
N ASP A 168 32.69 -63.07 -2.01
CA ASP A 168 34.11 -63.32 -2.11
C ASP A 168 34.99 -62.05 -2.16
N GLY A 169 34.39 -60.88 -2.02
CA GLY A 169 35.08 -59.58 -2.03
C GLY A 169 35.45 -59.08 -3.42
N LYS A 170 35.05 -59.78 -4.49
CA LYS A 170 35.31 -59.34 -5.88
C LYS A 170 34.17 -58.51 -6.40
N VAL A 171 34.51 -57.45 -7.10
CA VAL A 171 33.54 -56.57 -7.78
C VAL A 171 33.01 -57.27 -9.02
N ASP A 172 31.72 -57.53 -9.11
CA ASP A 172 31.11 -58.07 -10.32
C ASP A 172 30.78 -56.93 -11.29
N ASN A 173 31.64 -56.72 -12.26
CA ASN A 173 31.45 -55.73 -13.33
C ASN A 173 30.46 -56.21 -14.41
N TYR A 174 30.04 -57.47 -14.40
CA TYR A 174 29.12 -58.04 -15.39
C TYR A 174 27.63 -57.81 -14.99
N GLU A 175 27.33 -57.70 -13.72
CA GLU A 175 25.95 -57.40 -13.24
C GLU A 175 25.66 -55.88 -13.12
N MET A 176 26.61 -55.05 -13.53
CA MET A 176 26.29 -53.63 -13.66
C MET A 176 25.32 -53.45 -14.83
N ASN A 177 24.07 -53.08 -14.51
CA ASN A 177 23.11 -52.56 -15.49
C ASN A 177 23.67 -51.29 -16.12
N LEU A 178 24.59 -51.44 -17.07
CA LEU A 178 25.29 -50.32 -17.73
C LEU A 178 24.37 -49.51 -18.64
N ILE A 179 23.21 -50.11 -19.04
CA ILE A 179 22.27 -49.51 -19.96
C ILE A 179 20.87 -49.62 -19.33
N ASP A 180 20.31 -48.50 -18.90
CA ASP A 180 18.89 -48.44 -18.57
C ASP A 180 18.10 -48.57 -19.87
N LYS A 181 17.27 -49.61 -19.95
CA LYS A 181 16.37 -49.82 -21.08
C LYS A 181 14.96 -49.41 -20.67
N ILE A 182 14.35 -48.60 -21.50
CA ILE A 182 12.92 -48.25 -21.39
C ILE A 182 12.21 -48.93 -22.54
N GLU A 183 11.13 -49.62 -22.23
CA GLU A 183 10.33 -50.29 -23.26
C GLU A 183 9.58 -49.26 -24.10
N ARG A 184 9.22 -49.64 -25.33
CA ARG A 184 8.43 -48.79 -26.22
C ARG A 184 7.10 -48.39 -25.56
N GLY A 185 6.82 -47.09 -25.52
CA GLY A 185 5.66 -46.52 -24.83
C GLY A 185 5.86 -46.31 -23.31
N GLY A 186 7.07 -46.57 -22.79
CA GLY A 186 7.41 -46.30 -21.39
C GLY A 186 7.54 -44.80 -21.10
N TRP A 187 7.19 -44.43 -19.89
CA TRP A 187 7.27 -43.04 -19.41
C TRP A 187 8.74 -42.60 -19.26
N LEU A 188 9.08 -41.48 -19.86
CA LEU A 188 10.42 -40.86 -19.82
C LEU A 188 10.51 -39.61 -18.97
N GLY A 189 9.38 -38.96 -18.73
CA GLY A 189 9.29 -37.74 -17.97
C GLY A 189 7.95 -37.04 -18.17
N GLU A 190 7.75 -36.01 -17.43
CA GLU A 190 6.58 -35.13 -17.60
C GLU A 190 7.00 -33.66 -17.39
N LYS A 191 6.31 -32.77 -18.05
CA LYS A 191 6.41 -31.33 -17.85
C LYS A 191 5.03 -30.80 -17.43
N THR A 192 4.95 -30.21 -16.25
CA THR A 192 3.79 -29.42 -15.86
C THR A 192 3.96 -28.01 -16.44
N LEU A 193 2.91 -27.53 -17.13
CA LEU A 193 2.95 -26.22 -17.76
C LEU A 193 2.96 -25.08 -16.70
N PRO A 194 3.57 -23.92 -17.04
CA PRO A 194 3.56 -22.76 -16.17
C PRO A 194 2.14 -22.17 -16.07
N THR A 195 1.86 -21.44 -14.99
CA THR A 195 0.60 -20.73 -14.82
C THR A 195 0.76 -19.22 -15.02
N LEU A 196 -0.30 -18.53 -15.43
CA LEU A 196 -0.29 -17.08 -15.64
C LEU A 196 -0.24 -16.26 -14.34
N GLY A 197 -0.59 -16.89 -13.21
CA GLY A 197 -0.79 -16.22 -11.94
C GLY A 197 -2.18 -15.56 -11.83
N GLN A 198 -2.40 -14.84 -10.74
CA GLN A 198 -3.65 -14.15 -10.48
C GLN A 198 -3.38 -12.65 -10.38
N PRO A 199 -4.08 -11.80 -11.16
CA PRO A 199 -3.90 -10.36 -11.08
C PRO A 199 -4.39 -9.82 -9.74
N GLY A 200 -3.74 -8.75 -9.27
CA GLY A 200 -4.14 -7.98 -8.12
C GLY A 200 -4.99 -6.77 -8.50
N LYS A 201 -5.35 -5.95 -7.51
CA LYS A 201 -6.04 -4.67 -7.67
C LYS A 201 -5.46 -3.62 -6.73
N THR A 202 -5.30 -2.40 -7.20
CA THR A 202 -4.96 -1.25 -6.34
C THR A 202 -6.19 -0.77 -5.56
N VAL A 203 -6.01 0.12 -4.58
CA VAL A 203 -7.11 0.76 -3.83
C VAL A 203 -8.02 1.63 -4.73
N PHE A 204 -7.53 2.03 -5.92
CA PHE A 204 -8.29 2.74 -6.96
C PHE A 204 -9.00 1.80 -7.95
N GLY A 205 -8.97 0.49 -7.72
CA GLY A 205 -9.58 -0.52 -8.60
C GLY A 205 -8.79 -0.83 -9.88
N LYS A 206 -7.57 -0.29 -10.05
CA LYS A 206 -6.71 -0.62 -11.20
C LYS A 206 -6.17 -2.03 -11.09
N THR A 207 -6.17 -2.78 -12.18
CA THR A 207 -5.62 -4.14 -12.21
C THR A 207 -4.09 -4.11 -12.19
N VAL A 208 -3.50 -4.87 -11.26
CA VAL A 208 -2.06 -5.11 -11.16
C VAL A 208 -1.75 -6.47 -11.79
N ILE A 209 -0.98 -6.47 -12.87
CA ILE A 209 -0.69 -7.68 -13.64
C ILE A 209 0.22 -8.60 -12.82
N ALA A 210 -0.15 -9.88 -12.73
CA ALA A 210 0.69 -10.90 -12.13
C ALA A 210 1.86 -11.27 -13.05
N LYS A 211 3.00 -11.58 -12.46
CA LYS A 211 4.14 -12.12 -13.23
C LYS A 211 3.82 -13.56 -13.61
N PRO A 212 3.82 -13.91 -14.91
CA PRO A 212 3.59 -15.30 -15.32
C PRO A 212 4.76 -16.19 -14.92
N GLY A 213 4.49 -17.45 -14.70
CA GLY A 213 5.50 -18.48 -14.49
C GLY A 213 6.35 -18.66 -15.74
N ARG A 214 7.61 -19.02 -15.55
CA ARG A 214 8.56 -19.28 -16.63
C ARG A 214 8.29 -20.63 -17.27
N ASP A 215 8.35 -20.69 -18.59
CA ASP A 215 8.33 -21.94 -19.31
C ASP A 215 9.75 -22.47 -19.57
N TYR A 216 9.90 -23.79 -19.55
CA TYR A 216 11.15 -24.48 -19.86
C TYR A 216 10.90 -25.46 -20.99
N MET A 217 11.79 -25.43 -22.01
CA MET A 217 11.69 -26.35 -23.12
C MET A 217 12.15 -27.76 -22.72
N LEU A 218 11.32 -28.75 -23.07
CA LEU A 218 11.74 -30.15 -23.02
C LEU A 218 12.86 -30.39 -24.04
N LYS A 219 13.91 -31.08 -23.63
CA LYS A 219 15.01 -31.49 -24.51
C LYS A 219 15.00 -33.00 -24.66
N PHE A 220 14.57 -33.47 -25.81
CA PHE A 220 14.53 -34.90 -26.16
C PHE A 220 14.75 -35.07 -27.65
N ASP A 221 15.04 -36.31 -28.08
CA ASP A 221 15.16 -36.66 -29.50
C ASP A 221 13.79 -37.01 -30.08
N ALA A 222 13.24 -36.10 -30.88
CA ALA A 222 11.92 -36.26 -31.52
C ALA A 222 11.80 -37.45 -32.48
N LYS A 223 12.92 -38.18 -32.79
CA LYS A 223 12.88 -39.40 -33.59
C LYS A 223 12.54 -40.64 -32.75
N SER A 224 12.79 -40.58 -31.46
CA SER A 224 12.67 -41.71 -30.53
C SER A 224 11.68 -41.46 -29.39
N VAL A 225 11.18 -40.26 -29.23
CA VAL A 225 10.26 -39.85 -28.13
C VAL A 225 9.08 -39.10 -28.71
N ASP A 226 7.89 -39.51 -28.32
CA ASP A 226 6.63 -38.86 -28.66
C ASP A 226 6.13 -38.01 -27.46
N GLU A 227 5.71 -36.77 -27.74
CA GLU A 227 5.00 -35.93 -26.75
C GLU A 227 3.52 -36.27 -26.71
N VAL A 228 2.98 -36.46 -25.52
CA VAL A 228 1.56 -36.66 -25.29
C VAL A 228 1.06 -35.53 -24.36
N PHE A 229 0.05 -34.82 -24.79
CA PHE A 229 -0.54 -33.74 -24.03
C PHE A 229 -1.77 -34.20 -23.27
N GLU A 230 -1.72 -34.19 -21.94
CA GLU A 230 -2.83 -34.59 -21.06
C GLU A 230 -2.97 -33.60 -19.89
N GLU A 231 -4.18 -33.07 -19.65
CA GLU A 231 -4.56 -32.27 -18.48
C GLU A 231 -3.53 -31.22 -18.00
N GLY A 232 -2.93 -30.44 -18.93
CA GLY A 232 -1.95 -29.39 -18.59
C GLY A 232 -0.53 -29.90 -18.35
N LYS A 233 -0.24 -31.14 -18.77
CA LYS A 233 1.09 -31.77 -18.77
C LYS A 233 1.47 -32.23 -20.16
N ILE A 234 2.75 -32.32 -20.40
CA ILE A 234 3.35 -32.93 -21.58
C ILE A 234 4.23 -34.06 -21.09
#